data_64ef6bd7b3fa60bba3336516fd2653da
#
_entry.id   64ef6bd7b3fa60bba3336516fd2653da
#
_cell.length_a   1.000
_cell.length_b   1.000
_cell.length_c   1.000
_cell.angle_alpha   90.00
_cell.angle_beta   90.00
_cell.angle_gamma   90.00
#
_symmetry.space_group_name_H-M   'P 1'
#
loop_
_entity.id
_entity.type
_entity.pdbx_description
1 polymer ?
#
loop_
_entity_poly.entity_id
_entity_poly.type
_entity_poly.pdbx_seq_one_letter_code
_entity_poly.pdbx_strand_id
1 'polypeptide(L)'
;MEFVNGGELFYHLKQVKKGFDETRARFYASEMLLALEYLHNMGVVYRDLKPENILIDSEGHIRLTDFGLSKAGLRENSNRTESFCGTPEYLAPEIIKEKQYGYSVDWYSFGLVLYEMMTGINPFKTGKEMTFVEQMNDILDKEIVIPKSFSIEAQDLLRKLLKKSVSISKWFWNHFIYVHLLRFYSLQRGLVVVKLVLRN
;
A
#
# COMPACT_ATOMS: atom_id res chain seq x y z
N MET A 1 3.73 24.40 -0.46
CA MET A 1 3.99 22.96 -0.56
C MET A 1 5.47 22.77 -0.30
N GLU A 2 5.85 21.88 0.62
CA GLU A 2 7.24 21.53 0.85
C GLU A 2 7.76 20.76 -0.38
N PHE A 3 8.93 21.14 -0.91
CA PHE A 3 9.55 20.45 -2.03
C PHE A 3 10.28 19.21 -1.52
N VAL A 4 9.98 18.04 -2.11
CA VAL A 4 10.58 16.75 -1.73
C VAL A 4 11.58 16.34 -2.82
N ASN A 5 12.87 16.33 -2.49
CA ASN A 5 13.96 16.30 -3.47
C ASN A 5 14.26 14.93 -4.10
N GLY A 6 13.82 13.82 -3.48
CA GLY A 6 14.21 12.47 -3.92
C GLY A 6 13.30 11.87 -5.00
N GLY A 7 12.21 12.56 -5.37
CA GLY A 7 11.27 12.09 -6.39
C GLY A 7 10.33 10.98 -5.94
N GLU A 8 9.59 10.44 -6.89
CA GLU A 8 8.59 9.38 -6.65
C GLU A 8 9.25 8.01 -6.50
N LEU A 9 8.71 7.17 -5.61
CA LEU A 9 9.10 5.76 -5.47
C LEU A 9 8.99 5.01 -6.81
N PHE A 10 7.98 5.35 -7.62
CA PHE A 10 7.79 4.83 -8.96
C PHE A 10 9.03 5.02 -9.86
N TYR A 11 9.65 6.20 -9.83
CA TYR A 11 10.86 6.48 -10.59
C TYR A 11 12.02 5.58 -10.17
N HIS A 12 12.19 5.40 -8.86
CA HIS A 12 13.23 4.52 -8.31
C HIS A 12 13.01 3.04 -8.67
N LEU A 13 11.76 2.58 -8.69
CA LEU A 13 11.40 1.23 -9.11
C LEU A 13 11.70 0.99 -10.59
N LYS A 14 11.42 1.94 -11.45
CA LYS A 14 11.73 1.83 -12.89
C LYS A 14 13.22 1.67 -13.20
N GLN A 15 14.10 2.22 -12.37
CA GLN A 15 15.54 2.08 -12.54
C GLN A 15 16.05 0.68 -12.16
N VAL A 16 15.33 -0.04 -11.31
CA VAL A 16 15.72 -1.35 -10.79
C VAL A 16 14.86 -2.44 -11.44
N LYS A 17 15.29 -2.97 -12.59
CA LYS A 17 14.52 -3.93 -13.41
C LYS A 17 13.99 -5.18 -12.68
N LYS A 18 14.56 -5.53 -11.52
CA LYS A 18 14.20 -6.74 -10.76
C LYS A 18 13.52 -6.44 -9.41
N GLY A 19 13.12 -5.18 -9.18
CA GLY A 19 12.64 -4.72 -7.88
C GLY A 19 13.77 -4.48 -6.87
N PHE A 20 13.41 -4.03 -5.69
CA PHE A 20 14.33 -3.82 -4.57
C PHE A 20 14.64 -5.15 -3.87
N ASP A 21 15.81 -5.23 -3.25
CA ASP A 21 16.06 -6.29 -2.27
C ASP A 21 15.08 -6.19 -1.09
N GLU A 22 14.92 -7.29 -0.36
CA GLU A 22 13.95 -7.38 0.72
C GLU A 22 14.23 -6.40 1.86
N THR A 23 15.49 -6.05 2.10
CA THR A 23 15.87 -5.09 3.15
C THR A 23 15.37 -3.69 2.82
N ARG A 24 15.60 -3.24 1.58
CA ARG A 24 15.12 -1.94 1.10
C ARG A 24 13.59 -1.88 1.00
N ALA A 25 12.97 -2.94 0.47
CA ALA A 25 11.51 -3.03 0.40
C ALA A 25 10.88 -2.99 1.79
N ARG A 26 11.45 -3.68 2.76
CA ARG A 26 11.01 -3.70 4.17
C ARG A 26 11.14 -2.33 4.83
N PHE A 27 12.21 -1.60 4.56
CA PHE A 27 12.41 -0.24 5.08
C PHE A 27 11.25 0.67 4.65
N TYR A 28 11.00 0.77 3.34
CA TYR A 28 9.90 1.60 2.83
C TYR A 28 8.52 1.09 3.27
N ALA A 29 8.33 -0.22 3.32
CA ALA A 29 7.08 -0.81 3.81
C ALA A 29 6.80 -0.43 5.27
N SER A 30 7.81 -0.41 6.12
CA SER A 30 7.67 -0.02 7.52
C SER A 30 7.21 1.44 7.67
N GLU A 31 7.74 2.34 6.86
CA GLU A 31 7.37 3.75 6.89
C GLU A 31 5.96 3.98 6.31
N MET A 32 5.61 3.29 5.21
CA MET A 32 4.24 3.32 4.67
C MET A 32 3.21 2.80 5.68
N LEU A 33 3.55 1.74 6.41
CA LEU A 33 2.71 1.20 7.47
C LEU A 33 2.40 2.27 8.51
N LEU A 34 3.44 2.93 9.06
CA LEU A 34 3.28 3.96 10.08
C LEU A 34 2.45 5.14 9.58
N ALA A 35 2.63 5.51 8.30
CA ALA A 35 1.86 6.57 7.68
C ALA A 35 0.37 6.21 7.57
N LEU A 36 0.04 5.00 7.09
CA LEU A 36 -1.34 4.52 7.00
C LEU A 36 -1.97 4.35 8.39
N GLU A 37 -1.24 3.79 9.35
CA GLU A 37 -1.71 3.65 10.74
C GLU A 37 -2.07 5.02 11.34
N TYR A 38 -1.22 6.02 11.14
CA TYR A 38 -1.50 7.38 11.59
C TYR A 38 -2.78 7.94 10.97
N LEU A 39 -2.96 7.81 9.64
CA LEU A 39 -4.17 8.26 8.95
C LEU A 39 -5.42 7.54 9.46
N HIS A 40 -5.35 6.21 9.61
CA HIS A 40 -6.47 5.41 10.10
C HIS A 40 -6.85 5.78 11.54
N ASN A 41 -5.88 6.07 12.41
CA ASN A 41 -6.13 6.57 13.77
C ASN A 41 -6.80 7.96 13.78
N MET A 42 -6.54 8.78 12.76
CA MET A 42 -7.23 10.05 12.54
C MET A 42 -8.62 9.90 11.89
N GLY A 43 -9.07 8.67 11.63
CA GLY A 43 -10.33 8.40 10.94
C GLY A 43 -10.29 8.67 9.44
N VAL A 44 -9.12 8.65 8.82
CA VAL A 44 -8.91 8.92 7.39
C VAL A 44 -8.53 7.64 6.68
N VAL A 45 -9.23 7.32 5.59
CA VAL A 45 -8.87 6.31 4.60
C VAL A 45 -8.20 7.01 3.42
N TYR A 46 -7.05 6.51 2.99
CA TYR A 46 -6.21 7.16 1.98
C TYR A 46 -6.70 6.92 0.54
N ARG A 47 -7.00 5.67 0.18
CA ARG A 47 -7.66 5.20 -1.06
C ARG A 47 -6.88 5.32 -2.38
N ASP A 48 -5.70 5.89 -2.40
CA ASP A 48 -4.88 6.01 -3.62
C ASP A 48 -3.39 5.71 -3.35
N LEU A 49 -3.13 4.64 -2.59
CA LEU A 49 -1.75 4.21 -2.33
C LEU A 49 -1.18 3.54 -3.59
N LYS A 50 -0.16 4.17 -4.14
CA LYS A 50 0.58 3.73 -5.33
C LYS A 50 1.99 4.34 -5.32
N PRO A 51 2.97 3.78 -6.04
CA PRO A 51 4.35 4.28 -6.04
C PRO A 51 4.50 5.73 -6.50
N GLU A 52 3.58 6.25 -7.33
CA GLU A 52 3.54 7.64 -7.80
C GLU A 52 3.19 8.63 -6.67
N ASN A 53 2.42 8.18 -5.67
CA ASN A 53 1.99 9.00 -4.53
C ASN A 53 2.91 8.84 -3.30
N ILE A 54 4.02 8.15 -3.45
CA ILE A 54 5.04 7.95 -2.42
C ILE A 54 6.29 8.69 -2.88
N LEU A 55 6.62 9.78 -2.20
CA LEU A 55 7.84 10.55 -2.48
C LEU A 55 8.95 10.11 -1.52
N ILE A 56 10.20 10.21 -1.97
CA ILE A 56 11.38 9.98 -1.15
C ILE A 56 12.03 11.34 -0.87
N ASP A 57 12.33 11.63 0.39
CA ASP A 57 13.01 12.87 0.74
C ASP A 57 14.54 12.76 0.63
N SER A 58 15.25 13.86 0.91
CA SER A 58 16.71 13.92 0.82
C SER A 58 17.45 13.01 1.81
N GLU A 59 16.77 12.56 2.86
CA GLU A 59 17.31 11.65 3.87
C GLU A 59 16.99 10.18 3.54
N GLY A 60 16.19 9.94 2.48
CA GLY A 60 15.79 8.63 2.02
C GLY A 60 14.50 8.11 2.67
N HIS A 61 13.79 8.95 3.44
CA HIS A 61 12.51 8.62 4.06
C HIS A 61 11.33 8.87 3.11
N ILE A 62 10.23 8.11 3.29
CA ILE A 62 9.05 8.29 2.47
C ILE A 62 8.15 9.42 2.97
N ARG A 63 7.40 9.99 2.02
CA ARG A 63 6.30 10.93 2.29
C ARG A 63 5.12 10.58 1.42
N LEU A 64 3.95 10.38 2.04
CA LEU A 64 2.70 10.24 1.29
C LEU A 64 2.24 11.60 0.80
N THR A 65 1.79 11.66 -0.44
CA THR A 65 1.28 12.87 -1.10
C THR A 65 -0.07 12.58 -1.74
N ASP A 66 -0.73 13.60 -2.27
CA ASP A 66 -2.01 13.50 -2.99
C ASP A 66 -3.16 12.87 -2.18
N PHE A 67 -3.72 13.66 -1.27
CA PHE A 67 -4.89 13.30 -0.47
C PHE A 67 -6.23 13.61 -1.16
N GLY A 68 -6.24 13.89 -2.47
CA GLY A 68 -7.41 14.26 -3.24
C GLY A 68 -8.53 13.22 -3.22
N LEU A 69 -8.20 11.94 -3.07
CA LEU A 69 -9.16 10.85 -2.95
C LEU A 69 -9.40 10.40 -1.51
N SER A 70 -8.71 10.95 -0.51
CA SER A 70 -8.84 10.56 0.88
C SER A 70 -10.20 10.89 1.46
N LYS A 71 -10.70 10.09 2.39
CA LYS A 71 -11.98 10.32 3.07
C LYS A 71 -11.79 10.31 4.57
N ALA A 72 -12.15 11.42 5.20
CA ALA A 72 -12.15 11.59 6.66
C ALA A 72 -13.50 11.24 7.28
N GLY A 73 -13.52 11.09 8.61
CA GLY A 73 -14.73 10.87 9.40
C GLY A 73 -15.21 9.42 9.45
N LEU A 74 -14.37 8.46 9.05
CA LEU A 74 -14.67 7.04 9.21
C LEU A 74 -14.46 6.61 10.67
N ARG A 75 -15.53 6.12 11.29
CA ARG A 75 -15.49 5.49 12.61
C ARG A 75 -15.60 3.98 12.47
N GLU A 76 -14.91 3.23 13.33
CA GLU A 76 -14.72 1.77 13.20
C GLU A 76 -16.00 0.96 12.95
N ASN A 77 -17.16 1.40 13.45
CA ASN A 77 -18.39 0.61 13.41
C ASN A 77 -19.58 1.27 12.71
N SER A 78 -19.44 2.47 12.15
CA SER A 78 -20.63 3.20 11.66
C SER A 78 -20.51 3.90 10.32
N ASN A 79 -19.31 4.20 9.84
CA ASN A 79 -19.13 4.97 8.61
C ASN A 79 -18.26 4.20 7.61
N ARG A 80 -18.90 3.45 6.73
CA ARG A 80 -18.29 2.87 5.54
C ARG A 80 -18.54 3.76 4.35
N THR A 81 -17.79 3.60 3.28
CA THR A 81 -17.97 4.32 2.02
C THR A 81 -18.23 3.35 0.88
N GLU A 82 -18.94 3.82 -0.14
CA GLU A 82 -19.27 3.06 -1.35
C GLU A 82 -18.69 3.74 -2.60
N SER A 83 -17.94 4.83 -2.42
CA SER A 83 -17.40 5.59 -3.55
C SER A 83 -16.43 4.75 -4.37
N PHE A 84 -16.67 4.58 -5.65
CA PHE A 84 -15.72 3.98 -6.58
C PHE A 84 -14.64 5.00 -6.92
N CYS A 85 -13.44 4.84 -6.37
CA CYS A 85 -12.31 5.74 -6.60
C CYS A 85 -10.99 5.03 -6.33
N GLY A 86 -9.92 5.55 -6.91
CA GLY A 86 -8.57 5.01 -6.84
C GLY A 86 -7.99 4.74 -8.21
N THR A 87 -6.75 4.31 -8.25
CA THR A 87 -6.04 3.91 -9.47
C THR A 87 -6.32 2.44 -9.75
N PRO A 88 -6.82 2.07 -10.95
CA PRO A 88 -7.32 0.72 -11.28
C PRO A 88 -6.42 -0.42 -10.79
N GLU A 89 -5.13 -0.38 -11.08
CA GLU A 89 -4.17 -1.44 -10.77
C GLU A 89 -3.93 -1.67 -9.27
N TYR A 90 -4.41 -0.75 -8.42
CA TYR A 90 -4.25 -0.81 -6.96
C TYR A 90 -5.58 -0.92 -6.22
N LEU A 91 -6.71 -1.01 -6.95
CA LEU A 91 -8.02 -1.13 -6.34
C LEU A 91 -8.20 -2.44 -5.58
N ALA A 92 -8.76 -2.34 -4.39
CA ALA A 92 -9.15 -3.51 -3.62
C ALA A 92 -10.41 -4.17 -4.24
N PRO A 93 -10.52 -5.52 -4.19
CA PRO A 93 -11.66 -6.24 -4.77
C PRO A 93 -13.03 -5.79 -4.26
N GLU A 94 -13.12 -5.33 -3.02
CA GLU A 94 -14.37 -4.82 -2.44
C GLU A 94 -14.83 -3.50 -3.09
N ILE A 95 -13.91 -2.64 -3.54
CA ILE A 95 -14.26 -1.41 -4.28
C ILE A 95 -14.85 -1.78 -5.63
N ILE A 96 -14.22 -2.74 -6.34
CA ILE A 96 -14.67 -3.21 -7.65
C ILE A 96 -16.06 -3.87 -7.55
N LYS A 97 -16.32 -4.59 -6.45
CA LYS A 97 -17.63 -5.22 -6.16
C LYS A 97 -18.68 -4.25 -5.63
N GLU A 98 -18.39 -2.96 -5.62
CA GLU A 98 -19.28 -1.90 -5.10
C GLU A 98 -19.80 -2.19 -3.68
N LYS A 99 -18.96 -2.84 -2.85
CA LYS A 99 -19.29 -3.13 -1.46
C LYS A 99 -18.87 -1.98 -0.57
N GLN A 100 -19.57 -1.83 0.54
CA GLN A 100 -19.14 -0.92 1.59
C GLN A 100 -17.76 -1.30 2.12
N TYR A 101 -16.83 -0.35 2.14
CA TYR A 101 -15.47 -0.56 2.57
C TYR A 101 -15.00 0.48 3.60
N GLY A 102 -13.91 0.19 4.25
CA GLY A 102 -13.23 1.05 5.22
C GLY A 102 -11.73 1.04 5.01
N TYR A 103 -10.97 0.96 6.09
CA TYR A 103 -9.50 1.00 6.07
C TYR A 103 -8.84 -0.19 5.36
N SER A 104 -9.55 -1.31 5.19
CA SER A 104 -9.03 -2.54 4.56
C SER A 104 -8.49 -2.33 3.15
N VAL A 105 -9.06 -1.38 2.41
CA VAL A 105 -8.64 -1.11 1.03
C VAL A 105 -7.22 -0.57 0.95
N ASP A 106 -6.79 0.23 1.93
CA ASP A 106 -5.42 0.75 1.99
C ASP A 106 -4.41 -0.37 2.24
N TRP A 107 -4.78 -1.38 3.04
CA TRP A 107 -3.93 -2.54 3.29
C TRP A 107 -3.77 -3.44 2.07
N TYR A 108 -4.82 -3.58 1.26
CA TYR A 108 -4.72 -4.30 0.00
C TYR A 108 -3.78 -3.57 -0.98
N SER A 109 -3.97 -2.27 -1.17
CA SER A 109 -3.10 -1.43 -2.00
C SER A 109 -1.66 -1.43 -1.48
N PHE A 110 -1.44 -1.40 -0.16
CA PHE A 110 -0.13 -1.57 0.47
C PHE A 110 0.52 -2.91 0.09
N GLY A 111 -0.25 -4.00 0.10
CA GLY A 111 0.22 -5.31 -0.36
C GLY A 111 0.68 -5.30 -1.82
N LEU A 112 -0.05 -4.61 -2.71
CA LEU A 112 0.31 -4.47 -4.12
C LEU A 112 1.60 -3.64 -4.30
N VAL A 113 1.73 -2.53 -3.58
CA VAL A 113 2.95 -1.71 -3.61
C VAL A 113 4.15 -2.49 -3.08
N LEU A 114 3.99 -3.25 -2.00
CA LEU A 114 5.05 -4.12 -1.46
C LEU A 114 5.45 -5.20 -2.46
N TYR A 115 4.47 -5.84 -3.10
CA TYR A 115 4.73 -6.83 -4.16
C TYR A 115 5.50 -6.19 -5.31
N GLU A 116 5.08 -5.02 -5.79
CA GLU A 116 5.75 -4.29 -6.87
C GLU A 116 7.16 -3.85 -6.47
N MET A 117 7.37 -3.37 -5.24
CA MET A 117 8.71 -3.05 -4.74
C MET A 117 9.66 -4.25 -4.81
N MET A 118 9.19 -5.45 -4.47
CA MET A 118 10.02 -6.65 -4.41
C MET A 118 10.19 -7.36 -5.75
N THR A 119 9.25 -7.21 -6.68
CA THR A 119 9.29 -7.87 -8.00
C THR A 119 9.72 -6.95 -9.14
N GLY A 120 9.56 -5.63 -8.96
CA GLY A 120 9.71 -4.62 -10.01
C GLY A 120 8.51 -4.48 -10.94
N ILE A 121 7.43 -5.23 -10.72
CA ILE A 121 6.23 -5.23 -11.57
C ILE A 121 4.95 -5.26 -10.73
N ASN A 122 3.95 -4.48 -11.11
CA ASN A 122 2.60 -4.63 -10.56
C ASN A 122 1.92 -5.87 -11.16
N PRO A 123 1.29 -6.76 -10.36
CA PRO A 123 0.72 -8.01 -10.85
C PRO A 123 -0.45 -7.82 -11.82
N PHE A 124 -1.10 -6.64 -11.82
CA PHE A 124 -2.23 -6.30 -12.68
C PHE A 124 -1.87 -5.37 -13.85
N LYS A 125 -0.62 -4.92 -13.94
CA LYS A 125 -0.11 -4.12 -15.06
C LYS A 125 0.46 -5.04 -16.13
N THR A 126 -0.39 -5.45 -17.06
CA THR A 126 -0.03 -6.50 -18.03
C THR A 126 0.71 -5.99 -19.27
N GLY A 127 0.84 -4.68 -19.49
CA GLY A 127 1.39 -4.09 -20.72
C GLY A 127 0.55 -4.35 -21.98
N LYS A 128 -0.58 -5.06 -21.85
CA LYS A 128 -1.57 -5.25 -22.93
C LYS A 128 -2.62 -4.14 -22.83
N GLU A 129 -3.12 -3.70 -23.98
CA GLU A 129 -4.33 -2.88 -24.00
C GLU A 129 -5.50 -3.73 -23.49
N MET A 130 -6.03 -3.36 -22.35
CA MET A 130 -7.21 -3.96 -21.74
C MET A 130 -8.26 -2.88 -21.58
N THR A 131 -9.51 -3.23 -21.83
CA THR A 131 -10.61 -2.37 -21.43
C THR A 131 -10.69 -2.27 -19.91
N PHE A 132 -11.31 -1.21 -19.39
CA PHE A 132 -11.52 -1.05 -17.96
C PHE A 132 -12.22 -2.26 -17.32
N VAL A 133 -13.22 -2.82 -17.99
CA VAL A 133 -13.97 -3.99 -17.52
C VAL A 133 -13.09 -5.24 -17.44
N GLU A 134 -12.25 -5.48 -18.46
CA GLU A 134 -11.31 -6.60 -18.47
C GLU A 134 -10.29 -6.48 -17.34
N GLN A 135 -9.80 -5.28 -17.09
CA GLN A 135 -8.88 -5.01 -15.97
C GLN A 135 -9.54 -5.28 -14.61
N MET A 136 -10.78 -4.85 -14.43
CA MET A 136 -11.53 -5.12 -13.19
C MET A 136 -11.74 -6.62 -12.97
N ASN A 137 -12.10 -7.34 -14.05
CA ASN A 137 -12.26 -8.80 -14.01
C ASN A 137 -10.92 -9.49 -13.68
N ASP A 138 -9.80 -9.06 -14.30
CA ASP A 138 -8.46 -9.60 -13.99
C ASP A 138 -8.14 -9.45 -12.49
N ILE A 139 -8.42 -8.29 -11.89
CA ILE A 139 -8.21 -8.07 -10.45
C ILE A 139 -9.09 -9.00 -9.60
N LEU A 140 -10.33 -9.25 -10.03
CA LEU A 140 -11.25 -10.12 -9.29
C LEU A 140 -10.89 -11.60 -9.39
N ASP A 141 -10.40 -12.06 -10.53
CA ASP A 141 -10.26 -13.49 -10.84
C ASP A 141 -8.82 -14.00 -10.69
N LYS A 142 -7.83 -13.20 -11.11
CA LYS A 142 -6.44 -13.62 -11.16
C LYS A 142 -5.85 -13.85 -9.77
N GLU A 143 -5.28 -15.02 -9.56
CA GLU A 143 -4.43 -15.29 -8.39
C GLU A 143 -3.05 -14.65 -8.55
N ILE A 144 -2.62 -13.92 -7.53
CA ILE A 144 -1.28 -13.32 -7.49
C ILE A 144 -0.28 -14.38 -7.05
N VAL A 145 0.64 -14.72 -7.96
CA VAL A 145 1.72 -15.67 -7.69
C VAL A 145 2.83 -14.97 -6.90
N ILE A 146 3.04 -15.38 -5.66
CA ILE A 146 4.11 -14.84 -4.82
C ILE A 146 5.39 -15.66 -5.05
N PRO A 147 6.50 -15.01 -5.45
CA PRO A 147 7.75 -15.69 -5.75
C PRO A 147 8.28 -16.50 -4.56
N LYS A 148 8.69 -17.75 -4.82
CA LYS A 148 9.29 -18.64 -3.81
C LYS A 148 10.68 -18.18 -3.34
N SER A 149 11.31 -17.26 -4.07
CA SER A 149 12.59 -16.67 -3.72
C SER A 149 12.53 -15.67 -2.55
N PHE A 150 11.32 -15.22 -2.18
CA PHE A 150 11.13 -14.34 -1.04
C PHE A 150 11.26 -15.12 0.28
N SER A 151 11.61 -14.42 1.36
CA SER A 151 11.59 -15.03 2.70
C SER A 151 10.20 -15.57 3.05
N ILE A 152 10.12 -16.52 3.95
CA ILE A 152 8.86 -17.12 4.40
C ILE A 152 7.96 -16.04 5.00
N GLU A 153 8.53 -15.09 5.73
CA GLU A 153 7.85 -13.96 6.35
C GLU A 153 7.23 -13.02 5.30
N ALA A 154 8.00 -12.67 4.27
CA ALA A 154 7.50 -11.82 3.18
C ALA A 154 6.39 -12.51 2.38
N GLN A 155 6.54 -13.81 2.10
CA GLN A 155 5.49 -14.59 1.44
C GLN A 155 4.20 -14.65 2.27
N ASP A 156 4.30 -14.88 3.58
CA ASP A 156 3.15 -14.94 4.48
C ASP A 156 2.44 -13.59 4.58
N LEU A 157 3.21 -12.50 4.72
CA LEU A 157 2.69 -11.14 4.75
C LEU A 157 1.92 -10.81 3.46
N LEU A 158 2.51 -11.05 2.29
CA LEU A 158 1.87 -10.78 1.01
C LEU A 158 0.61 -11.62 0.79
N ARG A 159 0.60 -12.91 1.15
CA ARG A 159 -0.60 -13.75 1.07
C ARG A 159 -1.75 -13.23 1.92
N LYS A 160 -1.45 -12.64 3.07
CA LYS A 160 -2.46 -12.07 3.97
C LYS A 160 -2.96 -10.72 3.46
N LEU A 161 -2.07 -9.84 3.03
CA LEU A 161 -2.42 -8.52 2.49
C LEU A 161 -3.28 -8.62 1.21
N LEU A 162 -2.91 -9.54 0.31
CA LEU A 162 -3.52 -9.67 -1.01
C LEU A 162 -4.71 -10.66 -1.05
N LYS A 163 -5.22 -11.05 0.12
CA LYS A 163 -6.40 -11.91 0.19
C LYS A 163 -7.65 -11.16 -0.27
N LYS A 164 -8.36 -11.72 -1.26
CA LYS A 164 -9.54 -11.11 -1.89
C LYS A 164 -10.82 -11.14 -1.04
N SER A 165 -10.80 -11.77 0.12
CA SER A 165 -11.94 -11.79 1.04
C SER A 165 -11.72 -10.89 2.23
N VAL A 166 -12.58 -9.90 2.40
CA VAL A 166 -12.55 -8.94 3.52
C VAL A 166 -13.04 -9.63 4.80
N SER A 167 -12.15 -10.22 5.56
CA SER A 167 -12.49 -10.83 6.85
C SER A 167 -11.40 -10.66 7.91
N ILE A 168 -10.65 -9.58 7.83
CA ILE A 168 -9.53 -9.41 8.76
C ILE A 168 -9.78 -8.15 9.59
N SER A 169 -9.94 -8.32 10.92
CA SER A 169 -10.15 -7.21 11.84
C SER A 169 -8.93 -6.28 11.92
N LYS A 170 -9.15 -4.98 12.18
CA LYS A 170 -8.11 -3.97 12.41
C LYS A 170 -7.08 -4.41 13.46
N TRP A 171 -7.53 -5.12 14.50
CA TRP A 171 -6.65 -5.64 15.55
C TRP A 171 -5.62 -6.64 15.01
N PHE A 172 -6.03 -7.53 14.10
CA PHE A 172 -5.14 -8.52 13.49
C PHE A 172 -4.08 -7.84 12.62
N TRP A 173 -4.48 -6.80 11.85
CA TRP A 173 -3.57 -6.04 11.01
C TRP A 173 -2.54 -5.28 11.84
N ASN A 174 -2.97 -4.52 12.83
CA ASN A 174 -2.06 -3.75 13.68
C ASN A 174 -1.08 -4.66 14.42
N HIS A 175 -1.53 -5.78 14.97
CA HIS A 175 -0.67 -6.68 15.72
C HIS A 175 0.26 -7.51 14.82
N PHE A 176 -0.25 -8.05 13.73
CA PHE A 176 0.51 -8.93 12.83
C PHE A 176 1.57 -8.18 12.04
N ILE A 177 1.21 -7.04 11.44
CA ILE A 177 2.13 -6.20 10.67
C ILE A 177 3.17 -5.57 11.61
N TYR A 178 2.74 -5.12 12.79
CA TYR A 178 3.62 -4.58 13.82
C TYR A 178 4.71 -5.59 14.22
N VAL A 179 4.35 -6.83 14.46
CA VAL A 179 5.33 -7.87 14.84
C VAL A 179 6.29 -8.20 13.70
N HIS A 180 5.85 -8.23 12.45
CA HIS A 180 6.67 -8.64 11.32
C HIS A 180 7.52 -7.53 10.70
N LEU A 181 7.04 -6.28 10.69
CA LEU A 181 7.77 -5.15 10.16
C LEU A 181 8.52 -4.35 11.22
N LEU A 182 7.93 -4.10 12.38
CA LEU A 182 8.52 -3.24 13.41
C LEU A 182 9.48 -3.96 14.37
N ARG A 183 9.43 -5.29 14.49
CA ARG A 183 10.47 -6.05 15.18
C ARG A 183 11.86 -5.83 14.57
N PHE A 184 11.89 -5.47 13.30
CA PHE A 184 13.12 -5.09 12.59
C PHE A 184 13.52 -3.63 12.84
N TYR A 185 12.55 -2.73 13.04
CA TYR A 185 12.80 -1.29 13.24
C TYR A 185 13.37 -0.98 14.64
N SER A 186 12.99 -1.74 15.65
CA SER A 186 13.51 -1.56 17.02
C SER A 186 15.00 -1.92 17.16
N LEU A 187 15.57 -2.61 16.17
CA LEU A 187 17.00 -2.96 16.13
C LEU A 187 17.86 -1.92 15.39
N GLN A 188 17.26 -1.00 14.64
CA GLN A 188 17.94 0.09 13.94
C GLN A 188 17.38 1.45 14.38
N ARG A 189 17.82 1.91 15.54
CA ARG A 189 17.69 3.25 16.13
C ARG A 189 17.19 4.36 15.18
N GLY A 190 16.01 4.90 15.42
CA GLY A 190 15.60 6.18 14.86
C GLY A 190 14.10 6.41 14.99
N LEU A 191 13.72 7.51 15.59
CA LEU A 191 12.35 8.01 15.64
C LEU A 191 11.88 8.28 14.21
N VAL A 192 11.01 7.41 13.66
CA VAL A 192 10.40 7.68 12.36
C VAL A 192 9.41 8.81 12.51
N VAL A 193 9.79 9.98 12.05
CA VAL A 193 8.86 11.10 11.92
C VAL A 193 8.08 10.90 10.62
N VAL A 194 6.87 10.35 10.72
CA VAL A 194 5.94 10.31 9.58
C VAL A 194 5.52 11.74 9.26
N LYS A 195 6.13 12.33 8.25
CA LYS A 195 5.73 13.64 7.74
C LYS A 195 4.72 13.44 6.62
N LEU A 196 3.48 13.85 6.86
CA LEU A 196 2.45 13.90 5.83
C LEU A 196 2.54 15.26 5.10
N VAL A 197 2.59 15.22 3.78
CA VAL A 197 2.52 16.44 2.96
C VAL A 197 1.05 16.68 2.62
N LEU A 198 0.37 17.47 3.43
CA LEU A 198 -0.99 17.90 3.15
C LEU A 198 -0.95 18.94 2.02
N ARG A 199 -1.72 18.71 0.96
CA ARG A 199 -2.08 19.75 0.00
C ARG A 199 -3.18 20.62 0.61
N ASN A 200 -2.91 21.92 0.79
CA ASN A 200 -3.98 22.93 0.93
C ASN A 200 -4.57 23.21 -0.44
#